data_079020292252a2ba7184e17a0bcb7c35
#
_entry.id   079020292252a2ba7184e17a0bcb7c35
#
_cell.length_a   1.000
_cell.length_b   1.000
_cell.length_c   1.000
_cell.angle_alpha   90.00
_cell.angle_beta   90.00
_cell.angle_gamma   90.00
#
_symmetry.space_group_name_H-M   'P 1'
#
loop_
_entity.id
_entity.type
_entity.pdbx_description
1 polymer ?
#
loop_
_entity_poly.entity_id
_entity_poly.type
_entity_poly.pdbx_seq_one_letter_code
_entity_poly.pdbx_strand_id
1 'polypeptide(L)'
;MSDSSETIVLGGGCFWCTEAVYVKVRGITDVESGYSNGKAERPSYEQVCTGNTGHNEVVKLTYDSSQISLRQILEIFFVIHDPTTLNRQGNDSGTQYRSGIYFTTPEQQQAAREMIQQMTRDKLFGKPIVTEVEALSNYWPAEAYHQDFFEKNPNQGYCMAVAAPKVAKFRKTFTDLVKA
;
A
#
# COMPACT_ATOMS: atom_id res chain seq x y z
N MET A 1 17.78 -20.16 4.66
CA MET A 1 17.97 -19.09 3.69
C MET A 1 16.73 -18.98 2.84
N SER A 2 16.25 -17.80 2.67
CA SER A 2 14.98 -17.61 1.99
C SER A 2 15.17 -16.91 0.65
N ASP A 3 15.46 -17.68 -0.38
CA ASP A 3 15.53 -17.15 -1.74
C ASP A 3 14.16 -16.69 -2.22
N SER A 4 13.09 -17.07 -1.50
CA SER A 4 11.73 -16.68 -1.83
C SER A 4 11.28 -15.40 -1.14
N SER A 5 12.11 -14.80 -0.27
CA SER A 5 11.76 -13.56 0.42
C SER A 5 12.04 -12.34 -0.49
N GLU A 6 11.00 -11.54 -0.71
CA GLU A 6 11.10 -10.32 -1.53
C GLU A 6 10.41 -9.17 -0.84
N THR A 7 10.71 -7.94 -1.26
CA THR A 7 10.06 -6.74 -0.74
C THR A 7 9.48 -5.91 -1.86
N ILE A 8 8.36 -5.24 -1.58
CA ILE A 8 7.76 -4.22 -2.44
C ILE A 8 7.12 -3.16 -1.55
N VAL A 9 7.05 -1.93 -2.05
CA VAL A 9 6.48 -0.81 -1.30
C VAL A 9 5.26 -0.27 -2.03
N LEU A 10 4.16 -0.10 -1.30
CA LEU A 10 2.88 0.30 -1.86
C LEU A 10 2.31 1.50 -1.10
N GLY A 11 1.81 2.48 -1.86
CA GLY A 11 1.08 3.62 -1.30
C GLY A 11 -0.35 3.64 -1.81
N GLY A 12 -1.31 3.51 -0.92
CA GLY A 12 -2.73 3.47 -1.27
C GLY A 12 -3.58 4.29 -0.32
N GLY A 13 -3.16 5.52 -0.02
CA GLY A 13 -3.81 6.38 0.95
C GLY A 13 -3.13 6.28 2.31
N CYS A 14 -3.90 6.52 3.37
CA CYS A 14 -3.36 6.46 4.73
C CYS A 14 -2.78 5.06 5.02
N PHE A 15 -1.55 5.01 5.50
CA PHE A 15 -0.89 3.72 5.73
C PHE A 15 -1.51 2.91 6.88
N TRP A 16 -2.28 3.53 7.77
CA TRP A 16 -3.03 2.77 8.78
C TRP A 16 -3.99 1.78 8.11
N CYS A 17 -4.61 2.17 7.00
CA CYS A 17 -5.54 1.32 6.26
C CYS A 17 -4.82 0.22 5.50
N THR A 18 -3.76 0.57 4.79
CA THR A 18 -3.01 -0.38 3.97
C THR A 18 -2.34 -1.42 4.85
N GLU A 19 -1.73 -0.99 5.95
CA GLU A 19 -1.14 -1.90 6.92
C GLU A 19 -2.19 -2.84 7.53
N ALA A 20 -3.35 -2.30 7.92
CA ALA A 20 -4.41 -3.09 8.54
C ALA A 20 -4.82 -4.28 7.67
N VAL A 21 -4.82 -4.10 6.35
CA VAL A 21 -5.13 -5.17 5.40
C VAL A 21 -3.97 -6.15 5.28
N TYR A 22 -2.78 -5.66 4.98
CA TYR A 22 -1.66 -6.55 4.62
C TYR A 22 -1.13 -7.38 5.79
N VAL A 23 -1.29 -6.93 7.04
CA VAL A 23 -0.93 -7.78 8.19
C VAL A 23 -1.82 -9.03 8.28
N LYS A 24 -2.96 -9.04 7.60
CA LYS A 24 -3.89 -10.17 7.57
C LYS A 24 -3.68 -11.08 6.34
N VAL A 25 -2.73 -10.77 5.47
CA VAL A 25 -2.54 -11.51 4.22
C VAL A 25 -1.54 -12.63 4.40
N ARG A 26 -1.97 -13.85 4.04
CA ARG A 26 -1.10 -15.04 4.09
C ARG A 26 0.09 -14.87 3.15
N GLY A 27 1.28 -15.19 3.64
CA GLY A 27 2.51 -15.07 2.86
C GLY A 27 3.22 -13.74 3.03
N ILE A 28 2.56 -12.74 3.61
CA ILE A 28 3.20 -11.48 4.00
C ILE A 28 3.85 -11.70 5.37
N THR A 29 5.18 -11.62 5.43
CA THR A 29 5.93 -11.93 6.63
C THR A 29 6.26 -10.70 7.48
N ASP A 30 6.25 -9.51 6.87
CA ASP A 30 6.45 -8.26 7.58
C ASP A 30 5.77 -7.11 6.84
N VAL A 31 5.19 -6.17 7.61
CA VAL A 31 4.60 -4.94 7.10
C VAL A 31 5.13 -3.79 7.93
N GLU A 32 5.78 -2.83 7.28
CA GLU A 32 6.32 -1.65 7.96
C GLU A 32 5.73 -0.40 7.30
N SER A 33 5.05 0.42 8.10
CA SER A 33 4.58 1.73 7.63
C SER A 33 5.75 2.69 7.52
N GLY A 34 5.77 3.49 6.46
CA GLY A 34 6.88 4.38 6.21
C GLY A 34 6.54 5.50 5.22
N TYR A 35 7.57 6.22 4.84
CA TYR A 35 7.51 7.31 3.86
C TYR A 35 8.53 7.06 2.76
N SER A 36 8.17 7.30 1.51
CA SER A 36 9.13 7.09 0.43
C SER A 36 8.86 7.96 -0.78
N ASN A 37 9.85 7.98 -1.66
CA ASN A 37 9.77 8.61 -2.98
C ASN A 37 9.52 10.12 -2.92
N GLY A 38 9.92 10.74 -1.82
CA GLY A 38 9.96 12.17 -1.65
C GLY A 38 11.39 12.69 -1.58
N LYS A 39 11.54 13.96 -1.22
CA LYS A 39 12.84 14.65 -1.20
C LYS A 39 13.41 14.83 0.21
N ALA A 40 12.54 15.02 1.21
CA ALA A 40 12.99 15.28 2.57
C ALA A 40 13.70 14.07 3.17
N GLU A 41 14.78 14.33 3.93
CA GLU A 41 15.45 13.29 4.70
C GLU A 41 14.86 13.24 6.11
N ARG A 42 14.75 12.05 6.67
CA ARG A 42 14.23 11.81 8.01
C ARG A 42 12.94 12.60 8.30
N PRO A 43 11.94 12.47 7.43
CA PRO A 43 10.72 13.25 7.62
C PRO A 43 9.98 12.77 8.86
N SER A 44 9.32 13.72 9.54
CA SER A 44 8.35 13.37 10.58
C SER A 44 6.95 13.26 9.96
N TYR A 45 6.04 12.61 10.68
CA TYR A 45 4.65 12.51 10.24
C TYR A 45 4.05 13.91 9.99
N GLU A 46 4.32 14.84 10.89
CA GLU A 46 3.82 16.21 10.76
C GLU A 46 4.35 16.88 9.49
N GLN A 47 5.63 16.67 9.18
CA GLN A 47 6.22 17.22 7.95
C GLN A 47 5.58 16.62 6.71
N VAL A 48 5.36 15.30 6.70
CA VAL A 48 4.72 14.62 5.57
C VAL A 48 3.30 15.14 5.37
N CYS A 49 2.57 15.37 6.46
CA CYS A 49 1.20 15.86 6.40
C CYS A 49 1.08 17.28 5.82
N THR A 50 2.17 18.04 5.77
CA THR A 50 2.14 19.35 5.10
C THR A 50 1.99 19.24 3.58
N GLY A 51 2.31 18.06 3.02
CA GLY A 51 2.31 17.86 1.57
C GLY A 51 3.55 18.40 0.87
N ASN A 52 4.53 18.94 1.63
CA ASN A 52 5.70 19.64 1.06
C ASN A 52 6.94 18.77 0.99
N THR A 53 6.95 17.59 1.61
CA THR A 53 8.13 16.70 1.60
C THR A 53 8.26 15.92 0.31
N GLY A 54 7.20 15.81 -0.47
CA GLY A 54 7.14 14.95 -1.66
C GLY A 54 6.96 13.47 -1.32
N HIS A 55 7.02 13.09 -0.05
CA HIS A 55 6.88 11.69 0.35
C HIS A 55 5.44 11.20 0.26
N ASN A 56 5.32 9.91 -0.05
CA ASN A 56 4.08 9.16 0.00
C ASN A 56 4.05 8.35 1.29
N GLU A 57 2.90 8.25 1.92
CA GLU A 57 2.69 7.28 3.00
C GLU A 57 2.58 5.90 2.38
N VAL A 58 3.44 4.99 2.83
CA VAL A 58 3.57 3.68 2.21
C VAL A 58 3.66 2.58 3.24
N VAL A 59 3.47 1.34 2.79
CA VAL A 59 3.84 0.16 3.55
C VAL A 59 4.91 -0.60 2.77
N LYS A 60 5.96 -1.00 3.48
CA LYS A 60 6.98 -1.90 2.93
C LYS A 60 6.58 -3.31 3.30
N LEU A 61 6.30 -4.11 2.29
CA LEU A 61 5.88 -5.49 2.45
C LEU A 61 7.06 -6.41 2.20
N THR A 62 7.31 -7.31 3.15
CA THR A 62 8.19 -8.44 2.93
C THR A 62 7.30 -9.67 2.76
N TYR A 63 7.52 -10.42 1.71
CA TYR A 63 6.63 -11.54 1.40
C TYR A 63 7.42 -12.77 0.96
N ASP A 64 6.82 -13.94 1.22
CA ASP A 64 7.34 -15.23 0.80
C ASP A 64 6.69 -15.60 -0.54
N SER A 65 7.48 -15.52 -1.62
CA SER A 65 6.97 -15.75 -2.97
C SER A 65 6.53 -17.20 -3.21
N SER A 66 6.88 -18.11 -2.30
CA SER A 66 6.38 -19.49 -2.34
C SER A 66 4.96 -19.62 -1.77
N GLN A 67 4.49 -18.61 -1.02
CA GLN A 67 3.17 -18.63 -0.39
C GLN A 67 2.18 -17.65 -1.02
N ILE A 68 2.68 -16.55 -1.59
CA ILE A 68 1.85 -15.56 -2.26
C ILE A 68 2.60 -15.01 -3.47
N SER A 69 1.90 -14.82 -4.58
CA SER A 69 2.50 -14.22 -5.76
C SER A 69 2.43 -12.71 -5.70
N LEU A 70 3.34 -12.05 -6.42
CA LEU A 70 3.28 -10.60 -6.60
C LEU A 70 1.94 -10.18 -7.20
N ARG A 71 1.43 -10.93 -8.16
CA ARG A 71 0.14 -10.64 -8.79
C ARG A 71 -0.99 -10.60 -7.74
N GLN A 72 -1.00 -11.54 -6.82
CA GLN A 72 -2.01 -11.55 -5.74
C GLN A 72 -1.88 -10.34 -4.83
N ILE A 73 -0.65 -9.95 -4.49
CA ILE A 73 -0.40 -8.75 -3.68
C ILE A 73 -0.97 -7.52 -4.39
N LEU A 74 -0.73 -7.38 -5.68
CA LEU A 74 -1.21 -6.25 -6.46
C LEU A 74 -2.72 -6.28 -6.70
N GLU A 75 -3.30 -7.47 -6.82
CA GLU A 75 -4.76 -7.60 -6.91
C GLU A 75 -5.44 -7.07 -5.65
N ILE A 76 -4.91 -7.41 -4.48
CA ILE A 76 -5.41 -6.87 -3.21
C ILE A 76 -5.30 -5.35 -3.21
N PHE A 77 -4.15 -4.83 -3.62
CA PHE A 77 -3.88 -3.39 -3.65
C PHE A 77 -4.94 -2.63 -4.45
N PHE A 78 -5.27 -3.13 -5.65
CA PHE A 78 -6.24 -2.45 -6.51
C PHE A 78 -7.68 -2.65 -6.07
N VAL A 79 -7.96 -3.57 -5.16
CA VAL A 79 -9.30 -3.76 -4.59
C VAL A 79 -9.53 -2.87 -3.37
N ILE A 80 -8.47 -2.66 -2.54
CA ILE A 80 -8.65 -1.98 -1.26
C ILE A 80 -8.50 -0.46 -1.33
N HIS A 81 -8.13 0.09 -2.49
CA HIS A 81 -8.04 1.54 -2.66
C HIS A 81 -8.53 1.94 -4.04
N ASP A 82 -8.77 3.24 -4.23
CA ASP A 82 -9.17 3.79 -5.53
C ASP A 82 -7.93 4.27 -6.27
N PRO A 83 -7.52 3.60 -7.36
CA PRO A 83 -6.33 3.97 -8.10
C PRO A 83 -6.58 5.08 -9.13
N THR A 84 -7.76 5.69 -9.14
CA THR A 84 -8.15 6.68 -10.16
C THR A 84 -8.17 8.11 -9.63
N THR A 85 -7.89 8.33 -8.34
CA THR A 85 -7.92 9.67 -7.75
C THR A 85 -6.50 10.18 -7.56
N LEU A 86 -6.16 11.27 -8.24
CA LEU A 86 -4.82 11.86 -8.19
C LEU A 86 -4.61 12.55 -6.83
N ASN A 87 -3.52 12.18 -6.15
CA ASN A 87 -3.12 12.77 -4.87
C ASN A 87 -4.26 12.81 -3.85
N ARG A 88 -5.09 11.78 -3.86
CA ARG A 88 -6.22 11.69 -2.95
C ARG A 88 -6.65 10.24 -2.79
N GLN A 89 -7.16 9.91 -1.59
CA GLN A 89 -7.80 8.63 -1.34
C GLN A 89 -8.99 8.87 -0.43
N GLY A 90 -10.20 8.69 -0.97
CA GLY A 90 -11.42 9.00 -0.23
C GLY A 90 -11.45 10.47 0.19
N ASN A 91 -11.58 10.71 1.48
CA ASN A 91 -11.58 12.06 2.04
C ASN A 91 -10.17 12.57 2.38
N ASP A 92 -9.15 11.75 2.25
CA ASP A 92 -7.77 12.14 2.52
C ASP A 92 -7.17 12.76 1.25
N SER A 93 -6.77 14.02 1.32
CA SER A 93 -6.24 14.77 0.18
C SER A 93 -4.81 15.22 0.45
N GLY A 94 -3.96 15.06 -0.57
CA GLY A 94 -2.56 15.47 -0.51
C GLY A 94 -1.67 14.47 -1.24
N THR A 95 -0.46 14.94 -1.62
CA THR A 95 0.50 14.08 -2.33
C THR A 95 0.91 12.86 -1.52
N GLN A 96 0.86 12.94 -0.18
CA GLN A 96 1.19 11.83 0.70
C GLN A 96 0.20 10.67 0.61
N TYR A 97 -0.96 10.88 0.01
CA TYR A 97 -2.00 9.85 -0.14
C TYR A 97 -2.13 9.33 -1.57
N ARG A 98 -1.17 9.64 -2.44
CA ARG A 98 -1.23 9.22 -3.83
C ARG A 98 -1.05 7.72 -3.99
N SER A 99 -1.66 7.17 -5.03
CA SER A 99 -1.52 5.75 -5.38
C SER A 99 -0.15 5.50 -5.99
N GLY A 100 0.58 4.53 -5.47
CA GLY A 100 1.92 4.24 -5.97
C GLY A 100 2.38 2.82 -5.72
N ILE A 101 3.13 2.29 -6.67
CA ILE A 101 3.82 1.01 -6.57
C ILE A 101 5.31 1.31 -6.74
N TYR A 102 6.11 1.05 -5.70
CA TYR A 102 7.53 1.35 -5.70
C TYR A 102 8.29 0.03 -5.66
N PHE A 103 8.85 -0.33 -6.82
CA PHE A 103 9.42 -1.65 -7.02
C PHE A 103 10.88 -1.70 -6.57
N THR A 104 11.31 -2.91 -6.22
CA THR A 104 12.70 -3.20 -5.87
C THR A 104 13.39 -4.08 -6.90
N THR A 105 12.63 -4.63 -7.87
CA THR A 105 13.16 -5.47 -8.96
C THR A 105 12.50 -5.11 -10.28
N PRO A 106 13.19 -5.35 -11.42
CA PRO A 106 12.59 -5.13 -12.74
C PRO A 106 11.33 -5.97 -12.98
N GLU A 107 11.27 -7.17 -12.43
CA GLU A 107 10.12 -8.08 -12.57
C GLU A 107 8.88 -7.48 -11.91
N GLN A 108 9.07 -6.80 -10.77
CA GLN A 108 7.97 -6.12 -10.09
C GLN A 108 7.46 -4.95 -10.93
N GLN A 109 8.36 -4.19 -11.54
CA GLN A 109 7.99 -3.10 -12.44
C GLN A 109 7.15 -3.59 -13.60
N GLN A 110 7.60 -4.65 -14.25
CA GLN A 110 6.91 -5.22 -15.39
C GLN A 110 5.52 -5.74 -15.01
N ALA A 111 5.44 -6.48 -13.91
CA ALA A 111 4.16 -7.03 -13.43
C ALA A 111 3.15 -5.93 -13.12
N ALA A 112 3.60 -4.85 -12.46
CA ALA A 112 2.74 -3.74 -12.12
C ALA A 112 2.19 -3.04 -13.37
N ARG A 113 3.08 -2.78 -14.33
CA ARG A 113 2.68 -2.11 -15.58
C ARG A 113 1.74 -2.97 -16.42
N GLU A 114 2.01 -4.26 -16.50
CA GLU A 114 1.14 -5.18 -17.25
C GLU A 114 -0.25 -5.26 -16.63
N MET A 115 -0.33 -5.30 -15.29
CA MET A 115 -1.63 -5.34 -14.61
C MET A 115 -2.42 -4.06 -14.85
N ILE A 116 -1.78 -2.90 -14.78
CA ILE A 116 -2.44 -1.61 -15.05
C ILE A 116 -2.92 -1.55 -16.49
N GLN A 117 -2.11 -2.00 -17.44
CA GLN A 117 -2.51 -2.03 -18.85
C GLN A 117 -3.71 -2.94 -19.06
N GLN A 118 -3.72 -4.11 -18.44
CA GLN A 118 -4.83 -5.05 -18.56
C GLN A 118 -6.11 -4.48 -17.99
N MET A 119 -6.05 -3.90 -16.79
CA MET A 119 -7.21 -3.30 -16.15
C MET A 119 -7.76 -2.11 -16.96
N THR A 120 -6.86 -1.35 -17.59
CA THR A 120 -7.25 -0.23 -18.45
C THR A 120 -7.95 -0.72 -19.71
N ARG A 121 -7.42 -1.77 -20.35
CA ARG A 121 -8.06 -2.38 -21.52
C ARG A 121 -9.43 -2.95 -21.19
N ASP A 122 -9.55 -3.57 -20.03
CA ASP A 122 -10.79 -4.21 -19.59
C ASP A 122 -11.79 -3.21 -19.00
N LYS A 123 -11.40 -1.94 -18.90
CA LYS A 123 -12.24 -0.85 -18.38
C LYS A 123 -12.83 -1.18 -17.02
N LEU A 124 -11.99 -1.74 -16.12
CA LEU A 124 -12.43 -2.13 -14.79
C LEU A 124 -12.81 -0.94 -13.91
N PHE A 125 -12.22 0.23 -14.18
CA PHE A 125 -12.54 1.46 -13.47
C PHE A 125 -13.16 2.46 -14.44
N GLY A 126 -14.07 3.28 -13.94
CA GLY A 126 -14.74 4.28 -14.78
C GLY A 126 -13.88 5.47 -15.16
N LYS A 127 -12.64 5.55 -14.64
CA LYS A 127 -11.69 6.63 -14.88
C LYS A 127 -10.30 6.05 -15.10
N PRO A 128 -9.37 6.82 -15.68
CA PRO A 128 -7.99 6.35 -15.86
C PRO A 128 -7.30 6.05 -14.54
N ILE A 129 -6.47 5.02 -14.54
CA ILE A 129 -5.62 4.68 -13.38
C ILE A 129 -4.46 5.67 -13.33
N VAL A 130 -4.25 6.29 -12.15
CA VAL A 130 -3.20 7.29 -11.95
C VAL A 130 -2.08 6.77 -11.04
N THR A 131 -2.03 5.48 -10.77
CA THR A 131 -1.02 4.87 -9.92
C THR A 131 0.38 5.09 -10.49
N GLU A 132 1.30 5.63 -9.67
CA GLU A 132 2.71 5.72 -10.03
C GLU A 132 3.36 4.34 -10.01
N VAL A 133 4.24 4.06 -10.97
CA VAL A 133 5.07 2.86 -10.94
C VAL A 133 6.51 3.34 -11.07
N GLU A 134 7.24 3.38 -9.96
CA GLU A 134 8.61 3.92 -9.90
C GLU A 134 9.49 3.03 -9.03
N ALA A 135 10.80 3.17 -9.20
CA ALA A 135 11.74 2.51 -8.32
C ALA A 135 11.63 3.07 -6.91
N LEU A 136 11.76 2.21 -5.90
CA LEU A 136 11.79 2.64 -4.52
C LEU A 136 12.98 3.56 -4.29
N SER A 137 12.76 4.73 -3.71
CA SER A 137 13.82 5.67 -3.37
C SER A 137 13.51 6.41 -2.08
N ASN A 138 14.57 6.77 -1.35
CA ASN A 138 14.48 7.61 -0.16
C ASN A 138 13.41 7.14 0.82
N TYR A 139 13.49 5.87 1.21
CA TYR A 139 12.55 5.26 2.13
C TYR A 139 12.95 5.50 3.58
N TRP A 140 11.99 5.88 4.41
CA TRP A 140 12.17 6.11 5.85
C TRP A 140 11.04 5.41 6.62
N PRO A 141 11.35 4.57 7.62
CA PRO A 141 10.30 3.99 8.47
C PRO A 141 9.54 5.09 9.19
N ALA A 142 8.24 4.91 9.33
CA ALA A 142 7.42 5.81 10.12
C ALA A 142 7.68 5.59 11.62
N GLU A 143 7.25 6.54 12.41
CA GLU A 143 7.39 6.50 13.86
C GLU A 143 6.75 5.23 14.46
N ALA A 144 7.27 4.78 15.58
CA ALA A 144 6.82 3.53 16.19
C ALA A 144 5.33 3.52 16.51
N TYR A 145 4.75 4.68 16.87
CA TYR A 145 3.33 4.73 17.19
C TYR A 145 2.40 4.50 15.98
N HIS A 146 2.94 4.60 14.76
CA HIS A 146 2.17 4.28 13.55
C HIS A 146 2.18 2.80 13.22
N GLN A 147 3.16 2.04 13.72
CA GLN A 147 3.26 0.63 13.44
C GLN A 147 2.15 -0.14 14.16
N ASP A 148 1.43 -0.99 13.43
CA ASP A 148 0.28 -1.75 13.94
C ASP A 148 -0.82 -0.84 14.51
N PHE A 149 -1.01 0.34 13.93
CA PHE A 149 -1.93 1.34 14.48
C PHE A 149 -3.36 0.82 14.61
N PHE A 150 -3.86 0.13 13.59
CA PHE A 150 -5.23 -0.40 13.63
C PHE A 150 -5.41 -1.44 14.75
N GLU A 151 -4.43 -2.34 14.92
CA GLU A 151 -4.50 -3.37 15.97
C GLU A 151 -4.47 -2.75 17.36
N LYS A 152 -3.70 -1.65 17.54
CA LYS A 152 -3.60 -0.96 18.83
C LYS A 152 -4.78 -0.04 19.10
N ASN A 153 -5.42 0.47 18.06
CA ASN A 153 -6.45 1.51 18.16
C ASN A 153 -7.70 1.17 17.33
N PRO A 154 -8.28 -0.04 17.50
CA PRO A 154 -9.38 -0.47 16.61
C PRO A 154 -10.65 0.36 16.79
N ASN A 155 -10.82 1.02 17.92
CA ASN A 155 -12.00 1.85 18.22
C ASN A 155 -11.80 3.33 17.90
N GLN A 156 -10.62 3.70 17.38
CA GLN A 156 -10.38 5.07 16.94
C GLN A 156 -11.27 5.37 15.73
N GLY A 157 -11.84 6.60 15.69
CA GLY A 157 -12.86 6.95 14.70
C GLY A 157 -12.48 6.67 13.24
N TYR A 158 -11.28 7.08 12.83
CA TYR A 158 -10.80 6.83 11.46
C TYR A 158 -10.65 5.34 11.20
N CYS A 159 -10.12 4.58 12.15
CA CYS A 159 -9.95 3.13 12.00
C CYS A 159 -11.30 2.44 11.83
N MET A 160 -12.32 2.84 12.60
CA MET A 160 -13.64 2.27 12.47
C MET A 160 -14.34 2.65 11.16
N ALA A 161 -14.18 3.91 10.74
CA ALA A 161 -14.89 4.44 9.59
C ALA A 161 -14.24 4.08 8.26
N VAL A 162 -12.91 3.98 8.21
CA VAL A 162 -12.16 3.85 6.95
C VAL A 162 -11.34 2.56 6.89
N ALA A 163 -10.56 2.24 7.93
CA ALA A 163 -9.70 1.06 7.89
C ALA A 163 -10.49 -0.24 8.02
N ALA A 164 -11.41 -0.34 8.97
CA ALA A 164 -12.17 -1.57 9.21
C ALA A 164 -12.98 -2.02 7.97
N PRO A 165 -13.67 -1.13 7.23
CA PRO A 165 -14.35 -1.55 6.00
C PRO A 165 -13.41 -2.11 4.94
N LYS A 166 -12.20 -1.60 4.84
CA LYS A 166 -11.20 -2.13 3.88
C LYS A 166 -10.75 -3.53 4.27
N VAL A 167 -10.52 -3.77 5.56
CA VAL A 167 -10.18 -5.10 6.06
C VAL A 167 -11.32 -6.08 5.78
N ALA A 168 -12.57 -5.67 6.04
CA ALA A 168 -13.74 -6.49 5.78
C ALA A 168 -13.86 -6.83 4.28
N LYS A 169 -13.63 -5.85 3.42
CA LYS A 169 -13.67 -6.06 1.97
C LYS A 169 -12.59 -7.05 1.52
N PHE A 170 -11.38 -6.92 2.08
CA PHE A 170 -10.30 -7.87 1.80
C PHE A 170 -10.70 -9.29 2.19
N ARG A 171 -11.19 -9.47 3.42
CA ARG A 171 -11.58 -10.80 3.91
C ARG A 171 -12.65 -11.44 3.07
N LYS A 172 -13.61 -10.65 2.61
CA LYS A 172 -14.71 -11.13 1.79
C LYS A 172 -14.28 -11.50 0.37
N THR A 173 -13.38 -10.68 -0.20
CA THR A 173 -12.94 -10.84 -1.60
C THR A 173 -11.87 -11.91 -1.75
N PHE A 174 -10.96 -12.02 -0.78
CA PHE A 174 -9.78 -12.88 -0.85
C PHE A 174 -9.74 -13.88 0.30
N THR A 175 -10.80 -14.66 0.46
CA THR A 175 -10.93 -15.60 1.59
C THR A 175 -9.76 -16.57 1.71
N ASP A 176 -9.18 -16.99 0.58
CA ASP A 176 -8.08 -17.95 0.55
C ASP A 176 -6.74 -17.32 0.96
N LEU A 177 -6.67 -16.00 1.02
CA LEU A 177 -5.43 -15.28 1.33
C LEU A 177 -5.43 -14.71 2.76
N VAL A 178 -6.47 -14.95 3.53
CA VAL A 178 -6.55 -14.47 4.92
C VAL A 178 -5.70 -15.38 5.81
N LYS A 179 -4.87 -14.78 6.67
CA LYS A 179 -4.09 -15.55 7.67
C LYS A 179 -5.02 -16.30 8.61
N ALA A 180 -4.57 -17.47 8.96
CA ALA A 180 -5.26 -18.31 9.93
C ALA A 180 -5.26 -17.66 11.33
#